data_e0a43c85e6f8f4c732339e9be8eebd24
#
_entry.id   e0a43c85e6f8f4c732339e9be8eebd24
#
_cell.length_a   1.000
_cell.length_b   1.000
_cell.length_c   1.000
_cell.angle_alpha   90.00
_cell.angle_beta   90.00
_cell.angle_gamma   90.00
#
_symmetry.space_group_name_H-M   'P 1'
#
loop_
_entity.id
_entity.type
_entity.pdbx_description
1 polymer ?
#
loop_
_entity_poly.entity_id
_entity_poly.type
_entity_poly.pdbx_seq_one_letter_code
_entity_poly.pdbx_strand_id
1 'polypeptide(L)'
;MTTYSEETILYDRSANPNYIPRVAAVHDLCGYGKCSLGVAIPIISAGGCDVCPVPTGIFSSHTAFPGWYMHDTTAILSDYLTAWKTIDVELDAIYSGFLGAPEQV
;
A
#
# COMPACT_ATOMS: atom_id res chain seq x y z
N MET A 1 18.18 -9.19 -18.77
CA MET A 1 16.77 -9.34 -18.35
C MET A 1 16.63 -10.58 -17.49
N THR A 2 16.00 -10.45 -16.35
CA THR A 2 15.79 -11.60 -15.48
C THR A 2 14.63 -12.44 -16.01
N THR A 3 14.88 -13.73 -16.18
CA THR A 3 13.82 -14.68 -16.55
C THR A 3 13.31 -15.33 -15.26
N TYR A 4 12.01 -15.23 -15.01
CA TYR A 4 11.40 -15.88 -13.87
C TYR A 4 11.11 -17.33 -14.17
N SER A 5 11.56 -18.22 -13.29
CA SER A 5 11.16 -19.62 -13.30
C SER A 5 9.90 -19.81 -12.46
N GLU A 6 9.30 -21.00 -12.52
CA GLU A 6 8.14 -21.32 -11.70
C GLU A 6 8.41 -21.20 -10.20
N GLU A 7 9.65 -21.48 -9.76
CA GLU A 7 10.04 -21.37 -8.35
C GLU A 7 10.05 -19.92 -7.85
N THR A 8 10.13 -18.93 -8.75
CA THR A 8 10.11 -17.52 -8.36
C THR A 8 8.72 -16.92 -8.38
N ILE A 9 7.71 -17.66 -8.81
CA ILE A 9 6.32 -17.20 -8.79
C ILE A 9 5.80 -17.33 -7.36
N LEU A 10 5.52 -16.16 -6.74
CA LEU A 10 5.00 -16.10 -5.38
C LEU A 10 3.51 -16.43 -5.31
N TYR A 11 2.82 -16.41 -6.45
CA TYR A 11 1.40 -16.57 -6.53
C TYR A 11 1.02 -17.25 -7.85
N ASP A 12 0.29 -18.34 -7.75
CA ASP A 12 -0.17 -19.13 -8.91
C ASP A 12 -1.68 -19.24 -8.91
N ARG A 13 -2.32 -18.52 -9.82
CA ARG A 13 -3.77 -18.51 -9.98
C ARG A 13 -4.33 -19.83 -10.51
N SER A 14 -3.52 -20.60 -11.23
CA SER A 14 -3.97 -21.88 -11.77
C SER A 14 -4.15 -22.92 -10.65
N ALA A 15 -3.38 -22.80 -9.56
CA ALA A 15 -3.52 -23.68 -8.42
C ALA A 15 -4.75 -23.36 -7.56
N ASN A 16 -5.13 -22.08 -7.49
CA ASN A 16 -6.32 -21.64 -6.77
C ASN A 16 -6.93 -20.41 -7.46
N PRO A 17 -7.83 -20.63 -8.44
CA PRO A 17 -8.39 -19.52 -9.21
C PRO A 17 -9.27 -18.57 -8.40
N ASN A 18 -9.69 -18.97 -7.19
CA ASN A 18 -10.47 -18.10 -6.30
C ASN A 18 -9.60 -17.30 -5.32
N TYR A 19 -8.31 -17.55 -5.34
CA TYR A 19 -7.39 -16.82 -4.46
C TYR A 19 -7.21 -15.38 -4.95
N ILE A 20 -7.33 -14.44 -4.01
CA ILE A 20 -7.14 -13.02 -4.28
C ILE A 20 -5.87 -12.57 -3.55
N PRO A 21 -4.80 -12.20 -4.28
CA PRO A 21 -3.57 -11.73 -3.63
C PRO A 21 -3.81 -10.45 -2.83
N ARG A 22 -3.15 -10.32 -1.70
CA ARG A 22 -3.19 -9.12 -0.87
C ARG A 22 -1.90 -8.34 -1.02
N VAL A 23 -2.05 -7.06 -1.33
CA VAL A 23 -0.93 -6.14 -1.54
C VAL A 23 -1.02 -5.01 -0.51
N ALA A 24 0.01 -4.87 0.32
CA ALA A 24 0.11 -3.68 1.17
C ALA A 24 0.58 -2.51 0.32
N ALA A 25 -0.21 -1.45 0.28
CA ALA A 25 0.14 -0.21 -0.40
C ALA A 25 0.59 0.81 0.64
N VAL A 26 1.89 1.03 0.75
CA VAL A 26 2.52 1.89 1.76
C VAL A 26 2.82 3.23 1.13
N HIS A 27 1.86 4.14 1.19
CA HIS A 27 1.88 5.44 0.53
C HIS A 27 1.17 6.49 1.37
N ASP A 28 1.37 7.76 1.02
CA ASP A 28 0.56 8.84 1.56
C ASP A 28 -0.84 8.86 0.93
N LEU A 29 -1.76 9.52 1.60
CA LEU A 29 -3.13 9.73 1.14
C LEU A 29 -3.37 11.22 0.95
N CYS A 30 -3.80 11.62 -0.26
CA CYS A 30 -4.21 12.99 -0.56
C CYS A 30 -5.73 13.10 -0.60
N GLY A 31 -6.27 14.13 0.05
CA GLY A 31 -7.72 14.36 0.05
C GLY A 31 -8.24 14.90 -1.27
N TYR A 32 -7.58 15.92 -1.81
CA TYR A 32 -7.93 16.52 -3.10
C TYR A 32 -6.80 16.33 -4.11
N GLY A 33 -7.16 15.93 -5.31
CA GLY A 33 -6.17 15.60 -6.34
C GLY A 33 -5.63 14.19 -6.14
N LYS A 34 -6.00 13.28 -7.01
CA LYS A 34 -5.64 11.87 -6.88
C LYS A 34 -4.15 11.64 -7.10
N CYS A 35 -3.50 11.09 -6.09
CA CYS A 35 -2.11 10.63 -6.16
C CYS A 35 -1.90 9.56 -5.08
N SER A 36 -0.75 8.91 -5.10
CA SER A 36 -0.35 7.91 -4.10
C SER A 36 -1.47 6.89 -3.81
N LEU A 37 -1.98 6.78 -2.59
CA LEU A 37 -3.04 5.81 -2.27
C LEU A 37 -4.31 6.03 -3.09
N GLY A 38 -4.65 7.26 -3.41
CA GLY A 38 -5.82 7.57 -4.23
C GLY A 38 -5.75 6.98 -5.64
N VAL A 39 -4.55 6.70 -6.13
CA VAL A 39 -4.28 6.05 -7.42
C VAL A 39 -4.01 4.56 -7.23
N ALA A 40 -3.19 4.19 -6.24
CA ALA A 40 -2.78 2.81 -6.01
C ALA A 40 -3.98 1.91 -5.68
N ILE A 41 -4.90 2.37 -4.84
CA ILE A 41 -6.06 1.58 -4.42
C ILE A 41 -6.91 1.14 -5.60
N PRO A 42 -7.42 2.05 -6.45
CA PRO A 42 -8.27 1.63 -7.57
C PRO A 42 -7.52 0.81 -8.62
N ILE A 43 -6.25 1.11 -8.89
CA ILE A 43 -5.48 0.40 -9.92
C ILE A 43 -5.17 -1.02 -9.48
N ILE A 44 -4.69 -1.21 -8.27
CA ILE A 44 -4.37 -2.54 -7.73
C ILE A 44 -5.65 -3.36 -7.61
N SER A 45 -6.73 -2.75 -7.15
CA SER A 45 -8.03 -3.42 -7.05
C SER A 45 -8.55 -3.84 -8.41
N ALA A 46 -8.46 -2.98 -9.43
CA ALA A 46 -8.86 -3.32 -10.80
C ALA A 46 -8.01 -4.44 -11.39
N GLY A 47 -6.76 -4.60 -10.94
CA GLY A 47 -5.88 -5.70 -11.31
C GLY A 47 -6.23 -7.03 -10.70
N GLY A 48 -7.25 -7.10 -9.85
CA GLY A 48 -7.71 -8.34 -9.23
C GLY A 48 -7.06 -8.67 -7.89
N CYS A 49 -6.43 -7.69 -7.24
CA CYS A 49 -5.81 -7.86 -5.93
C CYS A 49 -6.62 -7.15 -4.85
N ASP A 50 -6.52 -7.66 -3.63
CA ASP A 50 -7.02 -6.98 -2.45
C ASP A 50 -5.95 -6.02 -1.94
N VAL A 51 -6.24 -4.72 -1.95
CA VAL A 51 -5.29 -3.71 -1.54
C VAL A 51 -5.49 -3.37 -0.06
N CYS A 52 -4.39 -3.41 0.69
CA CYS A 52 -4.37 -3.15 2.12
C CYS A 52 -3.55 -1.87 2.36
N PRO A 53 -4.20 -0.70 2.51
CA PRO A 53 -3.47 0.56 2.59
C PRO A 53 -2.80 0.76 3.95
N VAL A 54 -1.57 1.26 3.89
CA VAL A 54 -0.80 1.74 5.06
C VAL A 54 -0.47 3.21 4.80
N PRO A 55 -1.24 4.15 5.35
CA PRO A 55 -1.02 5.56 5.08
C PRO A 55 0.19 6.09 5.84
N THR A 56 1.19 6.56 5.11
CA THR A 56 2.45 7.12 5.68
C THR A 56 2.33 8.58 6.06
N GLY A 57 1.35 9.27 5.50
CA GLY A 57 1.03 10.66 5.79
C GLY A 57 -0.30 10.99 5.16
N ILE A 58 -0.97 12.01 5.68
CA ILE A 58 -2.24 12.49 5.15
C ILE A 58 -2.04 13.92 4.69
N PHE A 59 -2.28 14.15 3.39
CA PHE A 59 -2.22 15.48 2.79
C PHE A 59 -3.64 15.97 2.52
N SER A 60 -3.88 17.26 2.74
CA SER A 60 -5.17 17.86 2.40
C SER A 60 -5.41 17.85 0.89
N SER A 61 -4.33 17.99 0.12
CA SER A 61 -4.37 18.00 -1.34
C SER A 61 -3.04 17.52 -1.91
N HIS A 62 -3.03 17.26 -3.20
CA HIS A 62 -1.79 17.08 -3.96
C HIS A 62 -0.90 18.31 -3.76
N THR A 63 0.41 18.11 -3.60
CA THR A 63 1.37 19.20 -3.31
C THR A 63 1.59 20.17 -4.48
N ALA A 64 1.04 19.85 -5.66
CA ALA A 64 1.01 20.80 -6.78
C ALA A 64 0.07 21.99 -6.52
N PHE A 65 -0.88 21.85 -5.60
CA PHE A 65 -1.76 22.95 -5.19
C PHE A 65 -1.10 23.76 -4.07
N PRO A 66 -1.31 25.10 -4.02
CA PRO A 66 -0.75 25.90 -2.94
C PRO A 66 -1.49 25.67 -1.62
N GLY A 67 -0.75 25.84 -0.51
CA GLY A 67 -1.37 25.82 0.82
C GLY A 67 -1.77 24.42 1.32
N TRP A 68 -1.17 23.36 0.78
CA TRP A 68 -1.45 22.03 1.27
C TRP A 68 -1.05 21.87 2.74
N TYR A 69 -1.79 21.00 3.45
CA TYR A 69 -1.53 20.60 4.83
C TYR A 69 -1.12 19.13 4.84
N MET A 70 -0.19 18.77 5.71
CA MET A 70 0.26 17.39 5.85
C MET A 70 0.28 16.99 7.32
N HIS A 71 -0.24 15.81 7.62
CA HIS A 71 -0.09 15.16 8.91
C HIS A 71 0.72 13.88 8.74
N ASP A 72 1.85 13.81 9.46
CA ASP A 72 2.71 12.62 9.50
C ASP A 72 2.06 11.56 10.39
N THR A 73 2.01 10.33 9.90
CA THR A 73 1.39 9.21 10.62
C THR A 73 2.39 8.32 11.34
N THR A 74 3.67 8.66 11.38
CA THR A 74 4.72 7.83 11.98
C THR A 74 4.33 7.33 13.37
N ALA A 75 3.77 8.20 14.21
CA ALA A 75 3.42 7.88 15.59
C ALA A 75 2.37 6.77 15.72
N ILE A 76 1.53 6.57 14.70
CA ILE A 76 0.45 5.57 14.76
C ILE A 76 0.77 4.28 14.02
N LEU A 77 1.80 4.25 13.16
CA LEU A 77 2.05 3.10 12.28
C LEU A 77 2.43 1.84 13.04
N SER A 78 3.15 1.95 14.14
CA SER A 78 3.50 0.78 14.96
C SER A 78 2.25 0.09 15.51
N ASP A 79 1.33 0.84 16.07
CA ASP A 79 0.07 0.31 16.60
C ASP A 79 -0.84 -0.19 15.47
N TYR A 80 -0.85 0.52 14.35
CA TYR A 80 -1.61 0.15 13.16
C TYR A 80 -1.20 -1.24 12.67
N LEU A 81 0.11 -1.48 12.50
CA LEU A 81 0.63 -2.75 12.02
C LEU A 81 0.55 -3.85 13.09
N THR A 82 0.68 -3.49 14.36
CA THR A 82 0.48 -4.45 15.46
C THR A 82 -0.96 -4.98 15.47
N ALA A 83 -1.93 -4.12 15.21
CA ALA A 83 -3.32 -4.53 15.09
C ALA A 83 -3.52 -5.53 13.93
N TRP A 84 -2.81 -5.35 12.82
CA TRP A 84 -2.84 -6.33 11.72
C TRP A 84 -2.30 -7.69 12.16
N LYS A 85 -1.24 -7.74 12.96
CA LYS A 85 -0.70 -8.99 13.50
C LYS A 85 -1.72 -9.71 14.38
N THR A 86 -2.53 -8.97 15.11
CA THR A 86 -3.58 -9.54 15.98
C THR A 86 -4.63 -10.31 15.19
N ILE A 87 -4.92 -9.92 13.97
CA ILE A 87 -5.89 -10.60 13.10
C ILE A 87 -5.22 -11.46 12.02
N ASP A 88 -3.93 -11.70 12.15
CA ASP A 88 -3.15 -12.56 11.26
C ASP A 88 -3.26 -12.17 9.78
N VAL A 89 -3.10 -10.88 9.49
CA VAL A 89 -3.09 -10.40 8.10
C VAL A 89 -1.90 -11.02 7.36
N GLU A 90 -2.19 -11.70 6.26
CA GLU A 90 -1.19 -12.27 5.37
C GLU A 90 -1.11 -11.43 4.10
N LEU A 91 0.12 -11.06 3.72
CA LEU A 91 0.39 -10.23 2.56
C LEU A 91 1.23 -11.01 1.56
N ASP A 92 0.90 -10.86 0.28
CA ASP A 92 1.65 -11.46 -0.82
C ASP A 92 2.70 -10.52 -1.40
N ALA A 93 2.46 -9.21 -1.31
CA ALA A 93 3.36 -8.19 -1.83
C ALA A 93 3.25 -6.89 -1.05
N ILE A 94 4.28 -6.08 -1.15
CA ILE A 94 4.31 -4.73 -0.60
C ILE A 94 4.72 -3.77 -1.73
N TYR A 95 3.91 -2.74 -1.92
CA TYR A 95 4.19 -1.66 -2.86
C TYR A 95 4.35 -0.37 -2.06
N SER A 96 5.59 0.10 -1.90
CA SER A 96 5.90 1.29 -1.11
C SER A 96 6.20 2.49 -2.02
N GLY A 97 5.78 3.66 -1.55
CA GLY A 97 6.07 4.94 -2.17
C GLY A 97 6.65 5.91 -1.16
N PHE A 98 6.02 7.08 -1.01
CA PHE A 98 6.48 8.10 -0.08
C PHE A 98 6.42 7.59 1.38
N LEU A 99 7.55 7.76 2.09
CA LEU A 99 7.65 7.51 3.52
C LEU A 99 7.86 8.86 4.22
N GLY A 100 7.04 9.16 5.23
CA GLY A 100 7.00 10.48 5.85
C GLY A 100 8.19 10.80 6.74
N ALA A 101 8.88 9.76 7.24
CA ALA A 101 10.01 9.92 8.14
C ALA A 101 10.92 8.69 8.08
N PRO A 102 12.22 8.81 8.48
CA PRO A 102 13.15 7.66 8.52
C PRO A 102 12.65 6.50 9.38
N GLU A 103 11.90 6.78 10.43
CA GLU A 103 11.36 5.78 11.34
C GLU A 103 10.32 4.87 10.68
N GLN A 104 9.79 5.25 9.52
CA GLN A 104 8.82 4.45 8.77
C GLN A 104 9.48 3.37 7.90
N VAL A 105 10.77 3.43 7.73
CA VAL A 105 11.52 2.47 6.90
C VAL A 105 11.49 1.05 7.46
#